data_7f1e3941e1fea8525a26c04f9d59cb71
#
_entry.id   7f1e3941e1fea8525a26c04f9d59cb71
#
_cell.length_a   1.000
_cell.length_b   1.000
_cell.length_c   1.000
_cell.angle_alpha   90.00
_cell.angle_beta   90.00
_cell.angle_gamma   90.00
#
_symmetry.space_group_name_H-M   'P 1'
#
loop_
_entity.id
_entity.type
_entity.pdbx_description
1 polymer ?
#
loop_
_entity_poly.entity_id
_entity_poly.type
_entity_poly.pdbx_seq_one_letter_code
_entity_poly.pdbx_strand_id
1 'polypeptide(L)' 'MIVLNVFYQTKPGLRKTFVEAVKARGILASIRAEAGCRGYEYFAALEDPDKLFLLEQWE' A
#
# COMPACT_ATOMS: atom_id res chain seq x y z
N MET A 1 -7.12 18.64 -0.18
CA MET A 1 -6.65 17.26 0.04
C MET A 1 -6.45 16.55 -1.29
N ILE A 2 -5.37 15.82 -1.40
CA ILE A 2 -5.08 14.99 -2.58
C ILE A 2 -5.34 13.54 -2.21
N VAL A 3 -6.09 12.84 -3.05
CA VAL A 3 -6.36 11.41 -2.86
C VAL A 3 -5.82 10.68 -4.06
N LEU A 4 -4.94 9.71 -3.82
CA LEU A 4 -4.34 8.88 -4.86
C LEU A 4 -4.74 7.43 -4.68
N ASN A 5 -5.11 6.80 -5.77
CA ASN A 5 -5.45 5.38 -5.81
C ASN A 5 -4.43 4.68 -6.68
N VAL A 6 -3.70 3.73 -6.11
CA VAL A 6 -2.66 3.01 -6.84
C VAL A 6 -2.99 1.52 -6.82
N PHE A 7 -2.98 0.90 -7.99
CA PHE A 7 -3.19 -0.53 -8.12
C PHE A 7 -1.87 -1.22 -8.41
N TYR A 8 -1.59 -2.29 -7.67
CA TYR A 8 -0.41 -3.12 -7.88
C TYR A 8 -0.86 -4.51 -8.29
N GLN A 9 -0.21 -5.05 -9.30
CA GLN A 9 -0.40 -6.44 -9.71
C GLN A 9 0.92 -7.17 -9.44
N THR A 10 0.92 -8.08 -8.48
CA THR A 10 2.14 -8.84 -8.18
C THR A 10 2.24 -10.04 -9.14
N LYS A 11 3.42 -10.65 -9.18
CA LYS A 11 3.57 -11.95 -9.81
C LYS A 11 2.76 -12.98 -9.04
N PRO A 12 2.28 -14.05 -9.69
CA PRO A 12 1.44 -15.04 -9.02
C PRO A 12 2.03 -15.55 -7.70
N GLY A 13 1.22 -15.48 -6.64
CA GLY A 13 1.60 -15.98 -5.32
C GLY A 13 2.51 -15.08 -4.51
N LEU A 14 2.86 -13.87 -4.99
CA LEU A 14 3.83 -13.02 -4.31
C LEU A 14 3.23 -11.83 -3.56
N ARG A 15 1.91 -11.72 -3.49
CA ARG A 15 1.27 -10.59 -2.78
C ARG A 15 1.67 -10.51 -1.32
N LYS A 16 1.61 -11.64 -0.61
CA LYS A 16 1.97 -11.68 0.81
C LYS A 16 3.44 -11.32 1.01
N THR A 17 4.32 -11.85 0.17
CA THR A 17 5.76 -11.56 0.23
C THR A 17 6.02 -10.08 0.01
N PHE A 18 5.33 -9.46 -0.94
CA PHE A 18 5.44 -8.02 -1.18
C PHE A 18 5.04 -7.21 0.05
N VAL A 19 3.90 -7.53 0.65
CA VAL A 19 3.39 -6.82 1.83
C VAL A 19 4.35 -6.97 3.01
N GLU A 20 4.86 -8.17 3.23
CA GLU A 20 5.82 -8.43 4.31
C GLU A 20 7.11 -7.65 4.11
N ALA A 21 7.59 -7.54 2.87
CA ALA A 21 8.79 -6.77 2.56
C ALA A 21 8.59 -5.27 2.83
N VAL A 22 7.43 -4.73 2.46
CA VAL A 22 7.11 -3.33 2.72
C VAL A 22 7.08 -3.04 4.22
N LYS A 23 6.46 -3.93 5.00
CA LYS A 23 6.41 -3.79 6.46
C LYS A 23 7.78 -3.92 7.10
N ALA A 24 8.57 -4.89 6.68
CA ALA A 24 9.88 -5.16 7.26
C ALA A 24 10.87 -4.00 7.08
N ARG A 25 10.72 -3.24 6.00
CA ARG A 25 11.60 -2.09 5.72
C ARG A 25 11.18 -0.81 6.43
N GLY A 26 10.09 -0.85 7.18
CA GLY A 26 9.58 0.34 7.87
C GLY A 26 9.06 1.44 6.95
N ILE A 27 8.79 1.11 5.68
CA ILE A 27 8.33 2.09 4.70
C ILE A 27 7.00 2.72 5.10
N LEU A 28 6.06 1.93 5.60
CA LEU A 28 4.75 2.44 5.99
C LEU A 28 4.85 3.45 7.13
N ALA A 29 5.63 3.12 8.16
CA ALA A 29 5.81 4.01 9.29
C ALA A 29 6.48 5.31 8.86
N SER A 30 7.49 5.22 8.00
CA SER A 30 8.22 6.37 7.49
C SER A 30 7.31 7.32 6.69
N ILE A 31 6.52 6.79 5.79
CA ILE A 31 5.60 7.59 4.96
C ILE A 31 4.49 8.21 5.81
N ARG A 32 3.92 7.44 6.73
CA ARG A 32 2.85 7.93 7.59
C ARG A 32 3.30 9.03 8.53
N ALA A 33 4.60 9.11 8.81
CA ALA A 33 5.19 10.16 9.64
C ALA A 33 5.47 11.45 8.87
N GLU A 34 5.37 11.45 7.54
CA GLU A 34 5.60 12.65 6.75
C GLU A 34 4.51 13.69 6.99
N ALA A 35 4.93 14.97 7.02
CA ALA A 35 4.00 16.06 7.15
C ALA A 35 3.03 16.07 5.96
N GLY A 36 1.74 16.24 6.24
CA GLY A 36 0.72 16.23 5.20
C GLY A 36 0.12 14.87 4.89
N CYS A 37 0.71 13.78 5.38
CA CYS A 37 0.14 12.45 5.20
C CYS A 37 -1.10 12.29 6.07
N ARG A 38 -2.26 12.09 5.45
CA ARG A 38 -3.54 11.89 6.12
C ARG A 38 -3.97 10.43 6.13
N GLY A 39 -3.43 9.63 5.24
CA GLY A 39 -3.72 8.21 5.18
C GLY A 39 -2.83 7.53 4.16
N TYR A 40 -2.44 6.31 4.45
CA TYR A 40 -1.62 5.49 3.58
C TYR A 40 -1.88 4.04 3.93
N GLU A 41 -2.80 3.41 3.20
CA GLU A 41 -3.26 2.06 3.51
C GLU A 41 -3.31 1.16 2.30
N TYR A 42 -2.89 -0.09 2.52
CA TYR A 42 -3.00 -1.15 1.50
C TYR A 42 -4.23 -1.99 1.76
N PHE A 43 -4.88 -2.39 0.67
CA PHE A 43 -6.03 -3.28 0.68
C PHE A 43 -5.80 -4.42 -0.29
N ALA A 44 -6.18 -5.63 0.09
CA ALA A 44 -6.08 -6.79 -0.78
C ALA A 44 -7.39 -6.98 -1.53
N ALA A 45 -7.31 -7.22 -2.83
CA ALA A 45 -8.50 -7.51 -3.63
C ALA A 45 -9.08 -8.87 -3.25
N LEU A 46 -10.40 -8.94 -3.11
CA LEU A 46 -11.07 -10.19 -2.73
C LEU A 46 -11.10 -11.23 -3.85
N GLU A 47 -11.19 -10.77 -5.09
CA GLU A 47 -11.34 -11.66 -6.25
C GLU A 47 -10.05 -11.91 -7.01
N ASP A 48 -8.96 -11.25 -6.65
CA ASP A 48 -7.67 -11.44 -7.30
C ASP A 48 -6.59 -11.59 -6.22
N PRO A 49 -6.02 -12.79 -6.05
CA PRO A 49 -5.04 -13.05 -4.98
C PRO A 49 -3.71 -12.33 -5.19
N ASP A 50 -3.48 -11.74 -6.36
CA ASP A 50 -2.23 -11.08 -6.70
C ASP A 50 -2.38 -9.56 -6.84
N LYS A 51 -3.53 -9.03 -6.49
CA LYS A 51 -3.80 -7.61 -6.64
C LYS A 51 -3.88 -6.88 -5.30
N LEU A 52 -3.26 -5.71 -5.25
CA LEU A 52 -3.32 -4.80 -4.12
C LEU A 52 -3.81 -3.44 -4.57
N PHE A 53 -4.45 -2.75 -3.66
CA PHE A 53 -4.88 -1.37 -3.84
C PHE A 53 -4.28 -0.53 -2.71
N LEU A 54 -3.68 0.59 -3.07
CA LEU A 54 -3.14 1.54 -2.11
C LEU A 54 -3.97 2.82 -2.16
N LEU A 55 -4.47 3.23 -1.02
CA LEU A 55 -5.16 4.51 -0.85
C LEU A 55 -4.22 5.48 -0.15
N GLU A 56 -3.88 6.57 -0.80
CA GLU A 56 -3.07 7.64 -0.24
C GLU A 56 -3.90 8.91 -0.10
N GLN A 57 -3.80 9.56 1.04
CA GLN A 57 -4.47 10.81 1.31
C GLN A 57 -3.45 11.83 1.81
N TRP A 58 -3.35 12.96 1.13
CA TRP A 58 -2.37 14.01 1.44
C TRP A 58 -3.05 15.38 1.51
N GLU A 59 -2.50 16.25 2.31
CA GLU A 59 -2.96 17.65 2.35
C GLU A 59 -2.72 18.38 1.04
#